data_e7d1db15567fe3d0fcd46f0ce258d79c
#
_entry.id   e7d1db15567fe3d0fcd46f0ce258d79c
#
_cell.length_a   1.000
_cell.length_b   1.000
_cell.length_c   1.000
_cell.angle_alpha   90.00
_cell.angle_beta   90.00
_cell.angle_gamma   90.00
#
_symmetry.space_group_name_H-M   'P 1'
#
loop_
_entity.id
_entity.type
_entity.pdbx_description
1 polymer ?
#
loop_
_entity_poly.entity_id
_entity_poly.type
_entity_poly.pdbx_seq_one_letter_code
_entity_poly.pdbx_strand_id
1 'polypeptide(L)'
;MNRRHFLTTTAGSLALAGLSHAQSKSFRGIIQKAVKVGTAPDEKYFQRLKNLGFDGIEGNAPGLLVEPVKEICARLDLPMHGVVYSKHWQVRLSDRNPEVREKSRNGLAQAMRDAKAVGGTSVLLVPGKVTGEQENHQHVWD
;
A
#
# COMPACT_ATOMS: atom_id res chain seq x y z
N MET A 1 -53.00 30.35 1.82
CA MET A 1 -52.35 29.20 2.46
C MET A 1 -52.48 29.34 3.97
N ASN A 2 -53.12 28.37 4.62
CA ASN A 2 -53.51 28.47 6.03
C ASN A 2 -52.32 28.09 6.93
N ARG A 3 -52.02 28.88 7.97
CA ARG A 3 -50.89 28.66 8.89
C ARG A 3 -50.81 27.27 9.49
N ARG A 4 -51.92 26.60 9.62
CA ARG A 4 -52.03 25.21 10.15
C ARG A 4 -51.41 24.17 9.20
N HIS A 5 -51.46 24.37 7.89
CA HIS A 5 -50.84 23.46 6.91
C HIS A 5 -49.33 23.59 6.84
N PHE A 6 -48.79 24.78 7.13
CA PHE A 6 -47.33 25.00 7.15
C PHE A 6 -46.68 24.28 8.33
N LEU A 7 -47.31 24.27 9.50
CA LEU A 7 -46.75 23.60 10.69
C LEU A 7 -46.79 22.08 10.60
N THR A 8 -47.81 21.51 9.95
CA THR A 8 -47.87 20.05 9.74
C THR A 8 -46.88 19.54 8.71
N THR A 9 -46.55 20.34 7.69
CA THR A 9 -45.55 19.96 6.68
C THR A 9 -44.13 20.05 7.23
N THR A 10 -43.86 21.04 8.12
CA THR A 10 -42.53 21.18 8.74
C THR A 10 -42.24 20.12 9.81
N ALA A 11 -43.24 19.67 10.54
CA ALA A 11 -43.07 18.61 11.54
C ALA A 11 -42.78 17.23 10.89
N GLY A 12 -43.40 16.94 9.73
CA GLY A 12 -43.14 15.72 8.96
C GLY A 12 -41.75 15.67 8.36
N SER A 13 -41.20 16.82 7.96
CA SER A 13 -39.86 16.89 7.37
C SER A 13 -38.71 16.74 8.40
N LEU A 14 -38.94 17.13 9.64
CA LEU A 14 -37.98 16.96 10.74
C LEU A 14 -37.93 15.51 11.25
N ALA A 15 -39.01 14.75 11.17
CA ALA A 15 -39.05 13.35 11.58
C ALA A 15 -38.30 12.42 10.61
N LEU A 16 -38.20 12.78 9.33
CA LEU A 16 -37.42 12.03 8.31
C LEU A 16 -35.90 12.35 8.32
N ALA A 17 -35.51 13.53 8.80
CA ALA A 17 -34.12 13.89 8.93
C ALA A 17 -33.40 13.15 10.09
N GLY A 18 -34.16 12.58 11.03
CA GLY A 18 -33.58 11.80 12.15
C GLY A 18 -33.28 10.33 11.83
N LEU A 19 -33.69 9.82 10.67
CA LEU A 19 -33.54 8.39 10.32
C LEU A 19 -32.36 8.08 9.39
N SER A 20 -31.65 9.09 8.90
CA SER A 20 -30.45 8.90 8.07
C SER A 20 -29.14 9.01 8.85
N HIS A 21 -29.09 8.49 10.07
CA HIS A 21 -27.83 8.00 10.60
C HIS A 21 -27.57 6.67 9.88
N ALA A 22 -27.08 6.75 8.65
CA ALA A 22 -26.36 5.63 8.07
C ALA A 22 -25.29 5.28 9.10
N GLN A 23 -25.49 4.18 9.84
CA GLN A 23 -24.41 3.63 10.65
C GLN A 23 -23.25 3.40 9.69
N SER A 24 -22.27 4.29 9.70
CA SER A 24 -21.01 4.07 9.02
C SER A 24 -20.45 2.79 9.63
N LYS A 25 -20.61 1.67 8.93
CA LYS A 25 -19.98 0.43 9.34
C LYS A 25 -18.51 0.74 9.52
N SER A 26 -18.03 0.66 10.75
CA SER A 26 -16.61 0.86 11.03
C SER A 26 -15.82 -0.18 10.21
N PHE A 27 -14.95 0.27 9.34
CA PHE A 27 -14.01 -0.59 8.62
C PHE A 27 -12.86 -1.09 9.51
N ARG A 28 -12.85 -0.75 10.79
CA ARG A 28 -11.85 -1.25 11.74
C ARG A 28 -11.86 -2.77 11.79
N GLY A 29 -10.70 -3.39 11.56
CA GLY A 29 -10.53 -4.83 11.53
C GLY A 29 -10.94 -5.50 10.22
N ILE A 30 -11.55 -4.77 9.27
CA ILE A 30 -11.91 -5.28 7.93
C ILE A 30 -10.87 -4.86 6.89
N ILE A 31 -10.41 -3.61 6.95
CA ILE A 31 -9.38 -3.08 6.06
C ILE A 31 -8.13 -2.83 6.88
N GLN A 32 -7.05 -3.49 6.51
CA GLN A 32 -5.73 -3.27 7.09
C GLN A 32 -5.01 -2.14 6.35
N LYS A 33 -4.35 -1.28 7.11
CA LYS A 33 -3.63 -0.12 6.61
C LYS A 33 -2.14 -0.34 6.76
N ALA A 34 -1.41 -0.27 5.67
CA ALA A 34 0.03 -0.32 5.68
C ALA A 34 0.63 0.92 5.02
N VAL A 35 1.85 1.24 5.37
CA VAL A 35 2.58 2.37 4.80
C VAL A 35 3.96 1.92 4.34
N LYS A 36 4.39 2.49 3.21
CA LYS A 36 5.72 2.22 2.66
C LYS A 36 6.79 2.88 3.53
N VAL A 37 7.81 2.09 3.86
CA VAL A 37 9.02 2.50 4.58
C VAL A 37 10.27 2.31 3.71
N GLY A 38 11.44 2.65 4.22
CA GLY A 38 12.72 2.47 3.51
C GLY A 38 13.26 1.03 3.54
N THR A 39 14.56 0.91 3.30
CA THR A 39 15.31 -0.35 3.37
C THR A 39 15.91 -0.61 4.74
N ALA A 40 16.22 0.47 5.48
CA ALA A 40 16.79 0.41 6.81
C ALA A 40 15.71 0.49 7.88
N PRO A 41 15.87 -0.25 9.00
CA PRO A 41 14.96 -0.16 10.11
C PRO A 41 15.11 1.19 10.82
N ASP A 42 13.98 1.78 11.19
CA ASP A 42 13.89 2.92 12.10
C ASP A 42 12.83 2.59 13.15
N GLU A 43 13.27 2.11 14.29
CA GLU A 43 12.37 1.65 15.34
C GLU A 43 11.46 2.77 15.87
N LYS A 44 11.99 3.99 16.01
CA LYS A 44 11.20 5.15 16.48
C LYS A 44 10.10 5.49 15.46
N TYR A 45 10.42 5.44 14.18
CA TYR A 45 9.45 5.67 13.12
C TYR A 45 8.40 4.56 13.08
N PHE A 46 8.81 3.29 13.17
CA PHE A 46 7.89 2.15 13.21
C PHE A 46 6.95 2.21 14.43
N GLN A 47 7.49 2.55 15.61
CA GLN A 47 6.66 2.76 16.79
C GLN A 47 5.64 3.88 16.59
N ARG A 48 6.04 4.98 15.94
CA ARG A 48 5.11 6.07 15.62
C ARG A 48 4.01 5.59 14.67
N LEU A 49 4.33 4.78 13.65
CA LEU A 49 3.33 4.21 12.73
C LEU A 49 2.33 3.31 13.48
N LYS A 50 2.82 2.45 14.37
CA LYS A 50 1.96 1.64 15.24
C LYS A 50 1.01 2.50 16.07
N ASN A 51 1.53 3.55 16.70
CA ASN A 51 0.73 4.48 17.54
C ASN A 51 -0.31 5.25 16.72
N LEU A 52 -0.05 5.53 15.45
CA LEU A 52 -1.00 6.13 14.51
C LEU A 52 -2.07 5.15 14.00
N GLY A 53 -1.99 3.88 14.40
CA GLY A 53 -2.97 2.86 14.07
C GLY A 53 -2.77 2.24 12.68
N PHE A 54 -1.53 2.20 12.18
CA PHE A 54 -1.19 1.34 11.04
C PHE A 54 -1.12 -0.11 11.49
N ASP A 55 -1.61 -1.00 10.63
CA ASP A 55 -1.69 -2.44 10.87
C ASP A 55 -0.45 -3.18 10.33
N GLY A 56 0.35 -2.50 9.50
CA GLY A 56 1.59 -3.05 8.93
C GLY A 56 2.42 -2.02 8.19
N ILE A 57 3.53 -2.49 7.66
CA ILE A 57 4.45 -1.70 6.83
C ILE A 57 4.82 -2.43 5.54
N GLU A 58 5.35 -1.69 4.58
CA GLU A 58 5.84 -2.21 3.30
C GLU A 58 7.26 -1.69 3.07
N GLY A 59 8.23 -2.60 2.95
CA GLY A 59 9.64 -2.26 2.80
C GLY A 59 10.07 -2.01 1.36
N ASN A 60 11.30 -1.54 1.18
CA ASN A 60 11.96 -1.50 -0.12
C ASN A 60 12.96 -2.65 -0.25
N ALA A 61 12.94 -3.35 -1.38
CA ALA A 61 13.89 -4.42 -1.73
C ALA A 61 14.31 -4.29 -3.21
N PRO A 62 15.48 -4.82 -3.64
CA PRO A 62 16.52 -5.42 -2.80
C PRO A 62 17.26 -4.41 -1.91
N GLY A 63 17.95 -4.93 -0.93
CA GLY A 63 18.75 -4.14 0.03
C GLY A 63 18.05 -3.92 1.37
N LEU A 64 16.92 -4.60 1.60
CA LEU A 64 16.26 -4.63 2.89
C LEU A 64 17.16 -5.28 3.95
N LEU A 65 17.34 -4.63 5.10
CA LEU A 65 18.01 -5.20 6.25
C LEU A 65 17.07 -6.15 6.98
N VAL A 66 16.99 -7.39 6.47
CA VAL A 66 15.97 -8.38 6.84
C VAL A 66 15.91 -8.65 8.33
N GLU A 67 17.01 -9.08 8.94
CA GLU A 67 16.99 -9.50 10.35
C GLU A 67 16.68 -8.34 11.30
N PRO A 68 17.33 -7.16 11.22
CA PRO A 68 16.97 -6.03 12.06
C PRO A 68 15.49 -5.60 11.91
N VAL A 69 14.96 -5.62 10.69
CA VAL A 69 13.56 -5.27 10.43
C VAL A 69 12.62 -6.29 11.07
N LYS A 70 12.89 -7.59 10.93
CA LYS A 70 12.08 -8.66 11.55
C LYS A 70 12.00 -8.50 13.07
N GLU A 71 13.14 -8.26 13.70
CA GLU A 71 13.19 -8.10 15.16
C GLU A 71 12.34 -6.91 15.63
N ILE A 72 12.44 -5.76 14.95
CA ILE A 72 11.64 -4.59 15.30
C ILE A 72 10.16 -4.84 15.03
N CYS A 73 9.81 -5.40 13.89
CA CYS A 73 8.43 -5.74 13.55
C CYS A 73 7.80 -6.67 14.58
N ALA A 74 8.55 -7.68 15.05
CA ALA A 74 8.07 -8.60 16.07
C ALA A 74 7.86 -7.92 17.42
N ARG A 75 8.82 -7.09 17.87
CA ARG A 75 8.69 -6.35 19.15
C ARG A 75 7.51 -5.39 19.15
N LEU A 76 7.24 -4.74 18.02
CA LEU A 76 6.18 -3.74 17.91
C LEU A 76 4.82 -4.32 17.52
N ASP A 77 4.75 -5.62 17.23
CA ASP A 77 3.55 -6.22 16.63
C ASP A 77 3.07 -5.39 15.42
N LEU A 78 4.01 -5.07 14.51
CA LEU A 78 3.79 -4.29 13.29
C LEU A 78 4.37 -5.05 12.10
N PRO A 79 3.65 -6.00 11.51
CA PRO A 79 4.17 -6.87 10.47
C PRO A 79 4.54 -6.11 9.19
N MET A 80 5.60 -6.57 8.51
CA MET A 80 5.88 -6.19 7.12
C MET A 80 5.12 -7.12 6.19
N HIS A 81 4.02 -6.65 5.59
CA HIS A 81 3.16 -7.49 4.75
C HIS A 81 3.71 -7.72 3.35
N GLY A 82 4.64 -6.89 2.89
CA GLY A 82 5.24 -7.01 1.57
C GLY A 82 6.41 -6.05 1.38
N VAL A 83 6.96 -6.06 0.16
CA VAL A 83 8.02 -5.14 -0.24
C VAL A 83 7.73 -4.52 -1.61
N VAL A 84 8.35 -3.39 -1.88
CA VAL A 84 8.39 -2.76 -3.20
C VAL A 84 9.71 -3.10 -3.86
N TYR A 85 9.68 -3.61 -5.09
CA TYR A 85 10.90 -3.72 -5.91
C TYR A 85 11.36 -2.30 -6.29
N SER A 86 12.24 -1.74 -5.49
CA SER A 86 12.59 -0.30 -5.52
C SER A 86 13.38 0.14 -6.75
N LYS A 87 13.89 -0.81 -7.56
CA LYS A 87 14.67 -0.54 -8.76
C LYS A 87 13.86 -0.51 -10.06
N HIS A 88 12.56 -0.77 -10.01
CA HIS A 88 11.70 -0.93 -11.19
C HIS A 88 11.65 0.30 -12.11
N TRP A 89 11.97 1.50 -11.62
CA TRP A 89 12.03 2.70 -12.46
C TRP A 89 13.36 2.85 -13.22
N GLN A 90 14.47 2.37 -12.65
CA GLN A 90 15.80 2.50 -13.22
C GLN A 90 16.24 1.26 -13.99
N VAL A 91 15.85 0.09 -13.52
CA VAL A 91 16.22 -1.21 -14.08
C VAL A 91 14.92 -1.97 -14.38
N ARG A 92 14.40 -1.76 -15.59
CA ARG A 92 13.06 -2.21 -15.96
C ARG A 92 13.07 -3.62 -16.56
N LEU A 93 12.03 -4.38 -16.31
CA LEU A 93 11.81 -5.67 -16.98
C LEU A 93 11.52 -5.50 -18.47
N SER A 94 10.93 -4.37 -18.86
CA SER A 94 10.65 -4.01 -20.25
C SER A 94 11.79 -3.27 -20.95
N ASP A 95 12.99 -3.23 -20.39
CA ASP A 95 14.11 -2.53 -21.03
C ASP A 95 14.51 -3.23 -22.35
N ARG A 96 14.89 -2.45 -23.37
CA ARG A 96 15.32 -2.99 -24.66
C ARG A 96 16.64 -3.74 -24.57
N ASN A 97 17.52 -3.33 -23.65
CA ASN A 97 18.76 -4.04 -23.39
C ASN A 97 18.51 -5.33 -22.59
N PRO A 98 18.84 -6.51 -23.14
CA PRO A 98 18.61 -7.78 -22.45
C PRO A 98 19.41 -7.91 -21.14
N GLU A 99 20.57 -7.27 -21.03
CA GLU A 99 21.36 -7.28 -19.78
C GLU A 99 20.64 -6.52 -18.66
N VAL A 100 19.97 -5.40 -19.00
CA VAL A 100 19.15 -4.64 -18.05
C VAL A 100 17.94 -5.46 -17.61
N ARG A 101 17.28 -6.17 -18.54
CA ARG A 101 16.17 -7.08 -18.19
C ARG A 101 16.63 -8.20 -17.26
N GLU A 102 17.81 -8.80 -17.55
CA GLU A 102 18.37 -9.85 -16.69
C GLU A 102 18.69 -9.32 -15.29
N LYS A 103 19.31 -8.15 -15.19
CA LYS A 103 19.56 -7.47 -13.92
C LYS A 103 18.25 -7.18 -13.16
N SER A 104 17.20 -6.80 -13.87
CA SER A 104 15.89 -6.57 -13.28
C SER A 104 15.27 -7.86 -12.72
N ARG A 105 15.31 -8.96 -13.49
CA ARG A 105 14.83 -10.28 -13.04
C ARG A 105 15.55 -10.74 -11.77
N ASN A 106 16.86 -10.62 -11.75
CA ASN A 106 17.66 -11.00 -10.59
C ASN A 106 17.35 -10.13 -9.36
N GLY A 107 17.16 -8.81 -9.56
CA GLY A 107 16.75 -7.90 -8.50
C GLY A 107 15.36 -8.20 -7.97
N LEU A 108 14.40 -8.51 -8.85
CA LEU A 108 13.05 -8.91 -8.47
C LEU A 108 13.06 -10.24 -7.70
N ALA A 109 13.83 -11.23 -8.16
CA ALA A 109 13.97 -12.49 -7.45
C ALA A 109 14.55 -12.30 -6.05
N GLN A 110 15.49 -11.36 -5.87
CA GLN A 110 15.99 -11.00 -4.55
C GLN A 110 14.93 -10.33 -3.70
N ALA A 111 14.16 -9.39 -4.26
CA ALA A 111 13.05 -8.75 -3.55
C ALA A 111 12.00 -9.77 -3.07
N MET A 112 11.73 -10.81 -3.87
CA MET A 112 10.82 -11.90 -3.46
C MET A 112 11.41 -12.71 -2.29
N ARG A 113 12.72 -12.98 -2.28
CA ARG A 113 13.39 -13.64 -1.15
C ARG A 113 13.34 -12.78 0.11
N ASP A 114 13.62 -11.47 -0.03
CA ASP A 114 13.57 -10.52 1.07
C ASP A 114 12.15 -10.44 1.66
N ALA A 115 11.12 -10.33 0.80
CA ALA A 115 9.72 -10.35 1.21
C ALA A 115 9.38 -11.59 2.04
N LYS A 116 9.72 -12.78 1.53
CA LYS A 116 9.49 -14.05 2.22
C LYS A 116 10.22 -14.09 3.56
N ALA A 117 11.45 -13.61 3.62
CA ALA A 117 12.28 -13.64 4.83
C ALA A 117 11.72 -12.76 5.95
N VAL A 118 11.08 -11.64 5.63
CA VAL A 118 10.39 -10.78 6.63
C VAL A 118 8.96 -11.22 6.94
N GLY A 119 8.49 -12.31 6.35
CA GLY A 119 7.12 -12.80 6.54
C GLY A 119 6.08 -12.13 5.64
N GLY A 120 6.52 -11.33 4.67
CA GLY A 120 5.65 -10.69 3.70
C GLY A 120 5.13 -11.65 2.64
N THR A 121 3.97 -11.34 2.07
CA THR A 121 3.24 -12.17 1.09
C THR A 121 3.17 -11.56 -0.29
N SER A 122 3.68 -10.33 -0.46
CA SER A 122 3.57 -9.58 -1.73
C SER A 122 4.84 -8.82 -2.09
N VAL A 123 5.05 -8.65 -3.39
CA VAL A 123 6.06 -7.75 -3.95
C VAL A 123 5.38 -6.83 -4.96
N LEU A 124 5.45 -5.52 -4.75
CA LEU A 124 4.99 -4.55 -5.72
C LEU A 124 6.05 -4.39 -6.81
N LEU A 125 5.63 -4.59 -8.04
CA LEU A 125 6.44 -4.44 -9.23
C LEU A 125 5.75 -3.50 -10.23
N VAL A 126 6.54 -2.60 -10.83
CA VAL A 126 6.16 -1.90 -12.06
C VAL A 126 7.02 -2.47 -13.19
N PRO A 127 6.46 -3.19 -14.16
CA PRO A 127 7.24 -3.91 -15.18
C PRO A 127 7.94 -2.97 -16.16
N GLY A 128 7.35 -1.81 -16.43
CA GLY A 128 7.89 -0.82 -17.35
C GLY A 128 7.16 0.51 -17.27
N LYS A 129 7.45 1.40 -18.20
CA LYS A 129 6.75 2.68 -18.36
C LYS A 129 6.53 2.98 -19.84
N VAL A 130 5.47 3.68 -20.13
CA VAL A 130 5.20 4.24 -21.46
C VAL A 130 5.76 5.65 -21.50
N THR A 131 6.69 5.93 -22.41
CA THR A 131 7.37 7.23 -22.52
C THR A 131 7.21 7.85 -23.90
N GLY A 132 6.63 7.14 -24.89
CA GLY A 132 6.45 7.61 -26.25
C GLY A 132 6.39 6.45 -27.25
N GLU A 133 6.70 6.72 -28.50
CA GLU A 133 6.61 5.72 -29.58
C GLU A 133 7.51 4.50 -29.38
N GLN A 134 8.69 4.71 -28.82
CA GLN A 134 9.67 3.62 -28.62
C GLN A 134 9.42 2.78 -27.39
N GLU A 135 8.87 3.36 -26.33
CA GLU A 135 8.44 2.68 -25.12
C GLU A 135 6.92 2.83 -25.01
N ASN A 136 6.20 2.33 -25.99
CA ASN A 136 4.75 2.33 -26.01
C ASN A 136 4.21 1.16 -25.18
N HIS A 137 2.91 1.11 -25.02
CA HIS A 137 2.28 0.13 -24.17
C HIS A 137 2.43 -1.31 -24.73
N GLN A 138 2.49 -1.50 -26.05
CA GLN A 138 2.73 -2.82 -26.66
C GLN A 138 4.13 -3.34 -26.29
N HIS A 139 5.16 -2.47 -26.36
CA HIS A 139 6.51 -2.85 -25.95
C HIS A 139 6.61 -3.28 -24.47
N VAL A 140 5.82 -2.67 -23.59
CA VAL A 140 5.81 -3.05 -22.16
C VAL A 140 5.03 -4.35 -21.94
N TRP A 141 4.07 -4.63 -22.82
CA TRP A 141 3.23 -5.82 -22.75
C TRP A 141 3.96 -7.09 -23.26
N ASP A 142 4.73 -6.98 -24.35
CA ASP A 142 5.49 -8.06 -24.96
C ASP A 142 6.72 -8.46 -24.12
#